data_4369cf0d8536dd4ec5e8871d2e27cab2
#
_entry.id   4369cf0d8536dd4ec5e8871d2e27cab2
#
_cell.length_a   1.000
_cell.length_b   1.000
_cell.length_c   1.000
_cell.angle_alpha   90.00
_cell.angle_beta   90.00
_cell.angle_gamma   90.00
#
_symmetry.space_group_name_H-M   'P 1'
#
loop_
_entity.id
_entity.type
_entity.pdbx_description
1 polymer ?
#
loop_
_entity_poly.entity_id
_entity_poly.type
_entity_poly.pdbx_seq_one_letter_code
_entity_poly.pdbx_strand_id
1 'polypeptide(L)'
;TVLLKNHYQFLEAPQIIITFSFLAAYTIILISYAKQYLTFNLFISFTVLFTVFETSLNTYYQITALNSEWVFPSRQSYELNLTDTEKLIQKSQKLNTTFYRTEELLPQTGNDSMKYNYHGISQFSSIRNTISSSTLDRLGFKSTGTNLNLRYQNNTLLMDSLFAVKYNLSETDVNKFGFHYLD
;
A
#
# COMPACT_ATOMS: atom_id res chain seq x y z
N THR A 1 -23.54 8.18 -22.36
CA THR A 1 -24.44 9.14 -21.69
C THR A 1 -24.27 9.14 -20.18
N VAL A 2 -24.04 8.01 -19.52
CA VAL A 2 -23.82 7.91 -18.07
C VAL A 2 -22.46 8.50 -17.67
N LEU A 3 -21.41 8.27 -18.46
CA LEU A 3 -20.06 8.80 -18.22
C LEU A 3 -20.03 10.34 -18.28
N LEU A 4 -20.76 10.94 -19.23
CA LEU A 4 -20.86 12.40 -19.34
C LEU A 4 -21.66 13.03 -18.20
N LYS A 5 -22.64 12.32 -17.63
CA LYS A 5 -23.50 12.83 -16.57
C LYS A 5 -22.82 12.87 -15.20
N ASN A 6 -21.84 11.99 -14.97
CA ASN A 6 -21.19 11.84 -13.65
C ASN A 6 -19.84 12.55 -13.55
N HIS A 7 -19.42 13.34 -14.54
CA HIS A 7 -18.13 14.04 -14.57
C HIS A 7 -16.94 13.15 -14.17
N TYR A 8 -16.92 11.90 -14.61
CA TYR A 8 -15.76 11.05 -14.41
C TYR A 8 -14.57 11.63 -15.19
N GLN A 9 -13.54 12.06 -14.46
CA GLN A 9 -12.30 12.62 -15.02
C GLN A 9 -11.36 11.58 -15.64
N PHE A 10 -11.84 10.34 -15.84
CA PHE A 10 -11.03 9.25 -16.38
C PHE A 10 -10.74 9.35 -17.88
N LEU A 11 -11.46 10.22 -18.60
CA LEU A 11 -11.30 10.41 -20.04
C LEU A 11 -10.91 11.86 -20.31
N GLU A 12 -9.64 12.13 -20.35
CA GLU A 12 -9.13 13.40 -20.80
C GLU A 12 -9.10 13.48 -22.34
N ALA A 13 -9.28 14.66 -22.89
CA ALA A 13 -9.29 14.87 -24.34
C ALA A 13 -8.05 14.30 -25.06
N PRO A 14 -6.81 14.41 -24.52
CA PRO A 14 -5.64 13.80 -25.13
C PRO A 14 -5.73 12.27 -25.26
N GLN A 15 -6.25 11.58 -24.25
CA GLN A 15 -6.40 10.12 -24.26
C GLN A 15 -7.38 9.67 -25.33
N ILE A 16 -8.49 10.38 -25.47
CA ILE A 16 -9.49 10.13 -26.50
C ILE A 16 -8.87 10.29 -27.90
N ILE A 17 -8.12 11.37 -28.13
CA ILE A 17 -7.46 11.63 -29.40
C ILE A 17 -6.45 10.53 -29.75
N ILE A 18 -5.63 10.11 -28.77
CA ILE A 18 -4.66 9.02 -28.94
C ILE A 18 -5.36 7.72 -29.33
N THR A 19 -6.44 7.36 -28.61
CA THR A 19 -7.20 6.13 -28.90
C THR A 19 -7.78 6.15 -30.31
N PHE A 20 -8.40 7.25 -30.72
CA PHE A 20 -8.92 7.37 -32.10
C PHE A 20 -7.81 7.35 -33.15
N SER A 21 -6.63 7.90 -32.85
CA SER A 21 -5.49 7.88 -33.75
C SER A 21 -4.97 6.46 -33.98
N PHE A 22 -4.87 5.65 -32.92
CA PHE A 22 -4.49 4.23 -33.08
C PHE A 22 -5.56 3.43 -33.81
N LEU A 23 -6.85 3.66 -33.51
CA LEU A 23 -7.96 3.02 -34.21
C LEU A 23 -7.92 3.32 -35.73
N ALA A 24 -7.67 4.57 -36.09
CA ALA A 24 -7.50 4.97 -37.49
C ALA A 24 -6.28 4.30 -38.13
N ALA A 25 -5.14 4.25 -37.45
CA ALA A 25 -3.93 3.58 -37.95
C ALA A 25 -4.16 2.09 -38.20
N TYR A 26 -4.75 1.36 -37.26
CA TYR A 26 -5.11 -0.05 -37.44
C TYR A 26 -6.10 -0.25 -38.59
N THR A 27 -7.10 0.62 -38.73
CA THR A 27 -8.03 0.58 -39.84
C THR A 27 -7.34 0.75 -41.19
N ILE A 28 -6.40 1.70 -41.28
CA ILE A 28 -5.60 1.91 -42.52
C ILE A 28 -4.75 0.69 -42.83
N ILE A 29 -4.09 0.09 -41.84
CA ILE A 29 -3.28 -1.13 -42.02
C ILE A 29 -4.17 -2.29 -42.55
N LEU A 30 -5.34 -2.49 -41.92
CA LEU A 30 -6.29 -3.52 -42.33
C LEU A 30 -6.81 -3.31 -43.76
N ILE A 31 -7.21 -2.08 -44.11
CA ILE A 31 -7.70 -1.75 -45.47
C ILE A 31 -6.58 -1.95 -46.49
N SER A 32 -5.34 -1.54 -46.16
CA SER A 32 -4.19 -1.69 -47.03
C SER A 32 -3.87 -3.17 -47.31
N TYR A 33 -3.99 -4.01 -46.30
CA TYR A 33 -3.85 -5.45 -46.44
C TYR A 33 -5.01 -6.05 -47.28
N ALA A 34 -6.26 -5.70 -46.99
CA ALA A 34 -7.42 -6.18 -47.72
C ALA A 34 -7.38 -5.81 -49.20
N LYS A 35 -6.84 -4.63 -49.54
CA LYS A 35 -6.60 -4.18 -50.91
C LYS A 35 -5.33 -4.72 -51.55
N GLN A 36 -4.63 -5.62 -50.87
CA GLN A 36 -3.38 -6.23 -51.31
C GLN A 36 -2.21 -5.27 -51.59
N TYR A 37 -2.23 -4.09 -50.97
CA TYR A 37 -1.10 -3.17 -51.00
C TYR A 37 0.03 -3.59 -50.06
N LEU A 38 -0.28 -4.40 -49.03
CA LEU A 38 0.70 -4.94 -48.09
C LEU A 38 0.78 -6.46 -48.24
N THR A 39 2.00 -6.99 -48.20
CA THR A 39 2.23 -8.44 -48.05
C THR A 39 1.90 -8.85 -46.60
N PHE A 40 1.60 -10.13 -46.41
CA PHE A 40 1.27 -10.68 -45.09
C PHE A 40 2.35 -10.38 -44.04
N ASN A 41 3.62 -10.50 -44.40
CA ASN A 41 4.74 -10.23 -43.51
C ASN A 41 4.80 -8.74 -43.07
N LEU A 42 4.58 -7.82 -44.00
CA LEU A 42 4.53 -6.39 -43.70
C LEU A 42 3.32 -6.04 -42.85
N PHE A 43 2.15 -6.64 -43.13
CA PHE A 43 0.94 -6.48 -42.32
C PHE A 43 1.22 -6.86 -40.85
N ILE A 44 1.77 -8.06 -40.61
CA ILE A 44 2.12 -8.51 -39.27
C ILE A 44 3.15 -7.57 -38.62
N SER A 45 4.21 -7.21 -39.34
CA SER A 45 5.26 -6.34 -38.83
C SER A 45 4.74 -4.98 -38.38
N PHE A 46 3.89 -4.35 -39.21
CA PHE A 46 3.28 -3.06 -38.83
C PHE A 46 2.32 -3.23 -37.64
N THR A 47 1.50 -4.27 -37.64
CA THR A 47 0.57 -4.53 -36.52
C THR A 47 1.32 -4.70 -35.20
N VAL A 48 2.36 -5.54 -35.18
CA VAL A 48 3.19 -5.75 -33.98
C VAL A 48 3.86 -4.45 -33.55
N LEU A 49 4.46 -3.70 -34.48
CA LEU A 49 5.12 -2.43 -34.17
C LEU A 49 4.15 -1.43 -33.54
N PHE A 50 2.97 -1.25 -34.13
CA PHE A 50 1.95 -0.35 -33.60
C PHE A 50 1.43 -0.81 -32.25
N THR A 51 1.22 -2.12 -32.04
CA THR A 51 0.78 -2.67 -30.74
C THR A 51 1.83 -2.42 -29.65
N VAL A 52 3.11 -2.64 -29.94
CA VAL A 52 4.20 -2.34 -28.98
C VAL A 52 4.23 -0.85 -28.63
N PHE A 53 4.10 0.01 -29.64
CA PHE A 53 4.10 1.45 -29.45
C PHE A 53 2.89 1.93 -28.63
N GLU A 54 1.68 1.45 -28.94
CA GLU A 54 0.45 1.73 -28.21
C GLU A 54 0.56 1.30 -26.73
N THR A 55 1.00 0.06 -26.50
CA THR A 55 1.17 -0.50 -25.16
C THR A 55 2.18 0.31 -24.36
N SER A 56 3.30 0.70 -24.99
CA SER A 56 4.33 1.52 -24.34
C SER A 56 3.80 2.89 -23.92
N LEU A 57 3.09 3.58 -24.82
CA LEU A 57 2.45 4.86 -24.51
C LEU A 57 1.41 4.74 -23.41
N ASN A 58 0.54 3.74 -23.49
CA ASN A 58 -0.48 3.51 -22.47
C ASN A 58 0.14 3.24 -21.10
N THR A 59 1.17 2.40 -21.04
CA THR A 59 1.92 2.12 -19.82
C THR A 59 2.56 3.39 -19.26
N TYR A 60 3.17 4.22 -20.11
CA TYR A 60 3.76 5.48 -19.69
C TYR A 60 2.71 6.41 -19.05
N TYR A 61 1.54 6.58 -19.69
CA TYR A 61 0.46 7.40 -19.13
C TYR A 61 -0.07 6.85 -17.82
N GLN A 62 -0.25 5.53 -17.71
CA GLN A 62 -0.71 4.89 -16.47
C GLN A 62 0.28 5.08 -15.32
N ILE A 63 1.57 4.88 -15.56
CA ILE A 63 2.60 5.09 -14.52
C ILE A 63 2.66 6.55 -14.11
N THR A 64 2.57 7.48 -15.06
CA THR A 64 2.60 8.92 -14.76
C THR A 64 1.37 9.33 -13.95
N ALA A 65 0.19 8.83 -14.31
CA ALA A 65 -1.04 9.08 -13.56
C ALA A 65 -0.96 8.53 -12.14
N LEU A 66 -0.49 7.28 -11.97
CA LEU A 66 -0.28 6.69 -10.65
C LEU A 66 0.68 7.52 -9.81
N ASN A 67 1.78 7.97 -10.38
CA ASN A 67 2.75 8.82 -9.67
C ASN A 67 2.18 10.18 -9.23
N SER A 68 1.19 10.70 -9.95
CA SER A 68 0.53 11.97 -9.60
C SER A 68 -0.57 11.81 -8.57
N GLU A 69 -1.27 10.68 -8.55
CA GLU A 69 -2.42 10.43 -7.66
C GLU A 69 -2.02 9.77 -6.34
N TRP A 70 -1.01 8.93 -6.35
CA TRP A 70 -0.58 8.17 -5.19
C TRP A 70 0.73 8.69 -4.64
N VAL A 71 0.71 9.04 -3.36
CA VAL A 71 1.94 9.36 -2.62
C VAL A 71 2.62 8.05 -2.24
N PHE A 72 3.58 7.64 -3.04
CA PHE A 72 4.44 6.51 -2.68
C PHE A 72 5.48 6.96 -1.65
N PRO A 73 5.61 6.25 -0.52
CA PRO A 73 6.69 6.52 0.41
C PRO A 73 8.04 6.31 -0.30
N SER A 74 8.98 7.21 -0.06
CA SER A 74 10.34 7.04 -0.58
C SER A 74 10.99 5.83 0.06
N ARG A 75 11.96 5.21 -0.62
CA ARG A 75 12.75 4.13 -0.05
C ARG A 75 13.44 4.57 1.26
N GLN A 76 13.92 5.80 1.30
CA GLN A 76 14.52 6.38 2.48
C GLN A 76 13.54 6.45 3.66
N SER A 77 12.28 6.82 3.44
CA SER A 77 11.28 6.85 4.50
C SER A 77 10.87 5.44 4.95
N TYR A 78 10.92 4.45 4.08
CA TYR A 78 10.69 3.06 4.44
C TYR A 78 11.83 2.50 5.32
N GLU A 79 13.08 2.87 5.01
CA GLU A 79 14.28 2.43 5.71
C GLU A 79 14.57 3.25 6.99
N LEU A 80 13.81 4.34 7.21
CA LEU A 80 13.97 5.17 8.40
C LEU A 80 13.78 4.32 9.67
N ASN A 81 14.75 4.40 10.59
CA ASN A 81 14.77 3.66 11.84
C ASN A 81 14.73 2.12 11.72
N LEU A 82 14.78 1.56 10.50
CA LEU A 82 14.68 0.13 10.28
C LEU A 82 15.71 -0.65 11.09
N THR A 83 16.99 -0.29 10.96
CA THR A 83 18.10 -0.98 11.62
C THR A 83 18.03 -0.92 13.13
N ASP A 84 17.64 0.21 13.70
CA ASP A 84 17.61 0.39 15.14
C ASP A 84 16.41 -0.29 15.76
N THR A 85 15.25 -0.21 15.12
CA THR A 85 14.05 -0.97 15.52
C THR A 85 14.31 -2.47 15.46
N GLU A 86 14.95 -2.98 14.41
CA GLU A 86 15.30 -4.41 14.30
C GLU A 86 16.25 -4.86 15.41
N LYS A 87 17.24 -4.06 15.77
CA LYS A 87 18.15 -4.37 16.89
C LYS A 87 17.39 -4.46 18.23
N LEU A 88 16.48 -3.51 18.50
CA LEU A 88 15.65 -3.54 19.71
C LEU A 88 14.75 -4.78 19.75
N ILE A 89 14.12 -5.14 18.64
CA ILE A 89 13.31 -6.35 18.53
C ILE A 89 14.16 -7.60 18.76
N GLN A 90 15.31 -7.72 18.13
CA GLN A 90 16.22 -8.84 18.35
C GLN A 90 16.69 -8.94 19.81
N LYS A 91 16.96 -7.80 20.46
CA LYS A 91 17.31 -7.75 21.88
C LYS A 91 16.15 -8.25 22.73
N SER A 92 14.93 -7.79 22.51
CA SER A 92 13.74 -8.25 23.23
C SER A 92 13.47 -9.75 23.03
N GLN A 93 13.69 -10.27 21.83
CA GLN A 93 13.54 -11.71 21.51
C GLN A 93 14.56 -12.57 22.26
N LYS A 94 15.80 -12.13 22.38
CA LYS A 94 16.85 -12.86 23.13
C LYS A 94 16.57 -12.91 24.62
N LEU A 95 15.90 -11.92 25.18
CA LEU A 95 15.57 -11.82 26.61
C LEU A 95 14.36 -12.65 27.03
N ASN A 96 13.64 -13.22 26.08
CA ASN A 96 12.37 -13.89 26.36
C ASN A 96 12.33 -15.29 25.72
N THR A 97 11.86 -16.25 26.52
CA THR A 97 11.62 -17.64 26.09
C THR A 97 10.12 -17.97 25.96
N THR A 98 9.26 -17.09 26.45
CA THR A 98 7.80 -17.26 26.42
C THR A 98 7.15 -16.28 25.47
N PHE A 99 5.88 -16.50 25.13
CA PHE A 99 5.12 -15.61 24.29
C PHE A 99 4.93 -14.23 24.97
N TYR A 100 5.14 -13.18 24.20
CA TYR A 100 4.86 -11.79 24.56
C TYR A 100 4.51 -11.00 23.31
N ARG A 101 3.94 -9.82 23.50
CA ARG A 101 3.72 -8.83 22.44
C ARG A 101 4.58 -7.59 22.66
N THR A 102 4.84 -6.95 21.55
CA THR A 102 5.48 -5.64 21.45
C THR A 102 4.54 -4.70 20.73
N GLU A 103 4.44 -3.45 21.14
CA GLU A 103 3.68 -2.42 20.44
C GLU A 103 4.52 -1.17 20.23
N GLU A 104 4.32 -0.55 19.08
CA GLU A 104 4.90 0.75 18.80
C GLU A 104 3.91 1.85 19.19
N LEU A 105 4.36 2.81 20.01
CA LEU A 105 3.51 3.88 20.54
C LEU A 105 3.12 4.87 19.45
N LEU A 106 4.00 5.09 18.47
CA LEU A 106 3.79 5.94 17.30
C LEU A 106 4.11 5.15 16.03
N PRO A 107 3.23 4.26 15.58
CA PRO A 107 3.51 3.41 14.44
C PRO A 107 3.70 4.21 13.16
N GLN A 108 4.73 3.87 12.38
CA GLN A 108 5.02 4.48 11.08
C GLN A 108 4.04 4.01 10.02
N THR A 109 3.64 2.74 10.09
CA THR A 109 2.70 2.13 9.16
C THR A 109 1.58 1.40 9.89
N GLY A 110 0.55 0.98 9.17
CA GLY A 110 -0.51 0.15 9.75
C GLY A 110 -0.06 -1.27 10.10
N ASN A 111 1.12 -1.71 9.65
CA ASN A 111 1.61 -3.08 9.75
C ASN A 111 3.08 -3.15 10.21
N ASP A 112 3.49 -2.31 11.13
CA ASP A 112 4.86 -2.30 11.64
C ASP A 112 5.25 -3.63 12.27
N SER A 113 4.31 -4.32 12.91
CA SER A 113 4.53 -5.67 13.42
C SER A 113 4.98 -6.67 12.34
N MET A 114 4.44 -6.55 11.13
CA MET A 114 4.86 -7.37 9.98
C MET A 114 6.20 -6.89 9.40
N LYS A 115 6.39 -5.56 9.33
CA LYS A 115 7.62 -4.96 8.81
C LYS A 115 8.84 -5.35 9.63
N TYR A 116 8.72 -5.32 10.95
CA TYR A 116 9.81 -5.54 11.91
C TYR A 116 9.80 -6.93 12.54
N ASN A 117 8.89 -7.82 12.15
CA ASN A 117 8.79 -9.20 12.62
C ASN A 117 8.64 -9.34 14.13
N TYR A 118 7.62 -8.68 14.71
CA TYR A 118 7.23 -8.85 16.10
C TYR A 118 5.73 -9.17 16.24
N HIS A 119 5.33 -9.68 17.38
CA HIS A 119 3.92 -9.92 17.69
C HIS A 119 3.27 -8.63 18.19
N GLY A 120 2.54 -7.94 17.32
CA GLY A 120 1.78 -6.73 17.64
C GLY A 120 0.29 -6.97 17.77
N ILE A 121 -0.46 -5.95 18.21
CA ILE A 121 -1.92 -5.89 18.20
C ILE A 121 -2.38 -5.02 17.05
N SER A 122 -1.69 -3.89 16.85
CA SER A 122 -2.01 -2.94 15.78
C SER A 122 -1.75 -3.58 14.42
N GLN A 123 -2.75 -3.49 13.53
CA GLN A 123 -2.63 -4.00 12.16
C GLN A 123 -3.63 -3.34 11.22
N PHE A 124 -3.29 -3.32 9.94
CA PHE A 124 -4.19 -3.00 8.84
C PHE A 124 -4.42 -4.25 7.99
N SER A 125 -5.69 -4.58 7.74
CA SER A 125 -6.04 -5.68 6.86
C SER A 125 -7.34 -5.39 6.12
N SER A 126 -7.41 -5.73 4.85
CA SER A 126 -8.64 -5.66 4.06
C SER A 126 -9.71 -6.65 4.54
N ILE A 127 -9.30 -7.68 5.29
CA ILE A 127 -10.20 -8.64 5.94
C ILE A 127 -10.13 -8.39 7.44
N ARG A 128 -11.24 -7.90 7.99
CA ARG A 128 -11.34 -7.57 9.41
C ARG A 128 -11.97 -8.71 10.20
N ASN A 129 -11.33 -9.08 11.32
CA ASN A 129 -12.00 -9.85 12.35
C ASN A 129 -12.88 -8.92 13.19
N THR A 130 -14.20 -9.03 13.02
CA THR A 130 -15.19 -8.18 13.69
C THR A 130 -15.16 -8.31 15.21
N ILE A 131 -14.87 -9.49 15.76
CA ILE A 131 -14.81 -9.73 17.20
C ILE A 131 -13.62 -8.97 17.80
N SER A 132 -12.43 -9.10 17.24
CA SER A 132 -11.23 -8.40 17.72
C SER A 132 -11.42 -6.89 17.69
N SER A 133 -11.97 -6.35 16.60
CA SER A 133 -12.22 -4.92 16.46
C SER A 133 -13.26 -4.41 17.46
N SER A 134 -14.40 -5.10 17.59
CA SER A 134 -15.46 -4.68 18.53
C SER A 134 -15.00 -4.80 19.98
N THR A 135 -14.14 -5.76 20.30
CA THR A 135 -13.56 -5.88 21.63
C THR A 135 -12.65 -4.69 21.94
N LEU A 136 -11.75 -4.34 21.04
CA LEU A 136 -10.89 -3.17 21.22
C LEU A 136 -11.69 -1.87 21.26
N ASP A 137 -12.70 -1.71 20.42
CA ASP A 137 -13.58 -0.54 20.43
C ASP A 137 -14.31 -0.39 21.78
N ARG A 138 -14.81 -1.50 22.38
CA ARG A 138 -15.43 -1.50 23.72
C ARG A 138 -14.45 -1.18 24.83
N LEU A 139 -13.18 -1.51 24.65
CA LEU A 139 -12.11 -1.18 25.60
C LEU A 139 -11.57 0.25 25.41
N GLY A 140 -12.13 1.03 24.48
CA GLY A 140 -11.75 2.41 24.24
C GLY A 140 -10.72 2.63 23.15
N PHE A 141 -10.22 1.59 22.52
CA PHE A 141 -9.27 1.65 21.40
C PHE A 141 -10.00 1.75 20.08
N LYS A 142 -10.66 2.89 19.84
CA LYS A 142 -11.41 3.10 18.59
C LYS A 142 -10.48 3.14 17.39
N SER A 143 -10.76 2.31 16.41
CA SER A 143 -10.16 2.45 15.08
C SER A 143 -10.67 3.74 14.45
N THR A 144 -9.79 4.74 14.28
CA THR A 144 -10.11 5.96 13.55
C THR A 144 -10.04 5.70 12.05
N GLY A 145 -11.09 6.10 11.33
CA GLY A 145 -11.14 5.99 9.88
C GLY A 145 -11.87 4.76 9.37
N THR A 146 -11.30 4.08 8.39
CA THR A 146 -11.89 2.87 7.84
C THR A 146 -11.84 1.75 8.88
N ASN A 147 -12.91 0.99 8.98
CA ASN A 147 -13.02 -0.18 9.87
C ASN A 147 -11.97 -1.28 9.65
N LEU A 148 -10.95 -1.02 8.85
CA LEU A 148 -9.89 -1.93 8.46
C LEU A 148 -8.63 -1.81 9.34
N ASN A 149 -8.50 -0.69 10.10
CA ASN A 149 -7.40 -0.47 11.02
C ASN A 149 -7.74 -0.94 12.41
N LEU A 150 -6.95 -1.85 12.93
CA LEU A 150 -6.91 -2.20 14.33
C LEU A 150 -5.77 -1.40 14.96
N ARG A 151 -6.07 -0.52 15.91
CA ARG A 151 -5.06 0.33 16.56
C ARG A 151 -5.13 0.17 18.06
N TYR A 152 -3.98 -0.02 18.65
CA TYR A 152 -3.79 -0.15 20.09
C TYR A 152 -2.87 0.98 20.56
N GLN A 153 -3.41 2.20 20.56
CA GLN A 153 -2.70 3.42 20.93
C GLN A 153 -3.17 3.93 22.28
N ASN A 154 -2.35 4.71 22.97
CA ASN A 154 -2.62 5.23 24.31
C ASN A 154 -2.92 4.10 25.33
N ASN A 155 -2.21 3.02 25.20
CA ASN A 155 -2.34 1.84 26.01
C ASN A 155 -1.89 2.10 27.45
N THR A 156 -2.57 1.47 28.41
CA THR A 156 -2.28 1.54 29.84
C THR A 156 -1.59 0.27 30.31
N LEU A 157 -0.90 0.33 31.45
CA LEU A 157 -0.28 -0.85 32.05
C LEU A 157 -1.24 -2.02 32.24
N LEU A 158 -2.49 -1.73 32.65
CA LEU A 158 -3.53 -2.75 32.82
C LEU A 158 -3.85 -3.45 31.49
N MET A 159 -4.05 -2.68 30.43
CA MET A 159 -4.35 -3.25 29.11
C MET A 159 -3.15 -3.97 28.51
N ASP A 160 -1.95 -3.44 28.70
CA ASP A 160 -0.71 -4.10 28.29
C ASP A 160 -0.55 -5.47 28.99
N SER A 161 -0.83 -5.53 30.28
CA SER A 161 -0.82 -6.79 31.04
C SER A 161 -1.88 -7.78 30.53
N LEU A 162 -3.09 -7.30 30.25
CA LEU A 162 -4.18 -8.13 29.71
C LEU A 162 -3.85 -8.73 28.35
N PHE A 163 -3.20 -7.95 27.49
CA PHE A 163 -2.85 -8.37 26.13
C PHE A 163 -1.42 -8.94 26.02
N ALA A 164 -0.72 -9.17 27.13
CA ALA A 164 0.65 -9.66 27.16
C ALA A 164 1.64 -8.76 26.39
N VAL A 165 1.41 -7.44 26.37
CA VAL A 165 2.36 -6.46 25.83
C VAL A 165 3.44 -6.22 26.85
N LYS A 166 4.63 -6.72 26.57
CA LYS A 166 5.80 -6.62 27.46
C LYS A 166 6.70 -5.46 27.11
N TYR A 167 6.76 -5.11 25.84
CA TYR A 167 7.60 -4.03 25.32
C TYR A 167 6.77 -3.00 24.57
N ASN A 168 7.08 -1.74 24.81
CA ASN A 168 6.60 -0.62 24.02
C ASN A 168 7.80 0.04 23.34
N LEU A 169 7.75 0.15 22.03
CA LEU A 169 8.74 0.85 21.21
C LEU A 169 8.35 2.33 21.10
N SER A 170 9.32 3.20 21.17
CA SER A 170 9.12 4.64 20.98
C SER A 170 10.37 5.27 20.39
N GLU A 171 10.20 6.21 19.47
CA GLU A 171 11.30 7.03 18.93
C GLU A 171 11.75 8.14 19.88
N THR A 172 10.95 8.43 20.90
CA THR A 172 11.24 9.48 21.90
C THR A 172 11.17 8.91 23.30
N ASP A 173 11.86 9.57 24.21
CA ASP A 173 11.78 9.22 25.63
C ASP A 173 10.34 9.38 26.13
N VAL A 174 9.75 8.30 26.56
CA VAL A 174 8.39 8.27 27.09
C VAL A 174 8.41 7.71 28.50
N ASN A 175 8.02 8.53 29.45
CA ASN A 175 7.81 8.07 30.83
C ASN A 175 6.42 7.43 30.93
N LYS A 176 6.38 6.10 30.83
CA LYS A 176 5.14 5.32 30.95
C LYS A 176 5.10 4.58 32.28
N PHE A 177 4.05 4.81 33.07
CA PHE A 177 3.88 4.16 34.36
C PHE A 177 4.02 2.63 34.26
N GLY A 178 4.86 2.06 35.11
CA GLY A 178 5.10 0.63 35.19
C GLY A 178 6.07 0.08 34.12
N PHE A 179 6.66 0.92 33.29
CA PHE A 179 7.68 0.56 32.30
C PHE A 179 9.02 1.18 32.65
N HIS A 180 10.09 0.48 32.31
CA HIS A 180 11.46 0.96 32.43
C HIS A 180 12.14 0.85 31.07
N TYR A 181 13.11 1.72 30.83
CA TYR A 181 13.93 1.65 29.62
C TYR A 181 14.70 0.35 29.57
N LEU A 182 14.83 -0.18 28.38
CA LEU A 182 15.66 -1.33 28.09
C LEU A 182 16.96 -0.84 27.46
N ASP A 183 18.00 -0.66 28.28
CA ASP A 183 19.34 -0.25 27.84
C ASP A 183 20.07 -1.31 27.00
#